data_648cd9bc3e5000f8d4609aa3262f9ded
#
_entry.id   648cd9bc3e5000f8d4609aa3262f9ded
#
_cell.length_a   1.000
_cell.length_b   1.000
_cell.length_c   1.000
_cell.angle_alpha   90.00
_cell.angle_beta   90.00
_cell.angle_gamma   90.00
#
_symmetry.space_group_name_H-M   'P 1'
#
loop_
_entity.id
_entity.type
_entity.pdbx_description
1 polymer ?
#
loop_
_entity_poly.entity_id
_entity_poly.type
_entity_poly.pdbx_seq_one_letter_code
_entity_poly.pdbx_strand_id
1 'polypeptide(L)'
;MKKEKQRVVLSRLWAWIILVLLVVLDASLDVIFEQGRGLESNILKPIADLFGITNPILMTPVVLLLFYLVAKAGAWMAKKIDKISEQAEELVLTTLVIVYSVFDLWLISVYLLDFTLIPNHLYLIPILIVIGIAYGWWAEKKLIKI
;
A
#
# COMPACT_ATOMS: atom_id res chain seq x y z
N MET A 1 22.78 4.78 -29.58
CA MET A 1 21.96 5.34 -28.48
C MET A 1 21.44 4.19 -27.62
N LYS A 2 21.89 4.10 -26.38
CA LYS A 2 21.25 3.21 -25.42
C LYS A 2 19.85 3.78 -25.13
N LYS A 3 18.80 3.08 -25.57
CA LYS A 3 17.44 3.42 -25.13
C LYS A 3 17.44 3.37 -23.60
N GLU A 4 17.25 4.51 -22.96
CA GLU A 4 17.00 4.53 -21.52
C GLU A 4 15.86 3.55 -21.23
N LYS A 5 16.16 2.51 -20.44
CA LYS A 5 15.13 1.60 -19.96
C LYS A 5 14.14 2.44 -19.16
N GLN A 6 12.97 2.68 -19.71
CA GLN A 6 11.89 3.35 -18.98
C GLN A 6 11.64 2.57 -17.69
N ARG A 7 11.87 3.22 -16.55
CA ARG A 7 11.72 2.60 -15.26
C ARG A 7 10.23 2.51 -14.92
N VAL A 8 9.70 1.32 -14.97
CA VAL A 8 8.27 1.05 -14.72
C VAL A 8 7.97 0.87 -13.23
N VAL A 9 8.98 0.49 -12.45
CA VAL A 9 8.85 0.23 -11.01
C VAL A 9 9.86 1.04 -10.21
N LEU A 10 9.52 1.36 -8.96
CA LEU A 10 10.43 2.00 -8.02
C LEU A 10 11.53 1.03 -7.59
N SER A 11 12.70 1.56 -7.23
CA SER A 11 13.71 0.75 -6.56
C SER A 11 13.19 0.31 -5.20
N ARG A 12 13.69 -0.83 -4.72
CA ARG A 12 13.31 -1.40 -3.43
C ARG A 12 13.45 -0.40 -2.28
N LEU A 13 14.58 0.31 -2.24
CA LEU A 13 14.85 1.31 -1.21
C LEU A 13 13.82 2.45 -1.23
N TRP A 14 13.58 3.06 -2.39
CA TRP A 14 12.63 4.16 -2.53
C TRP A 14 11.21 3.73 -2.24
N ALA A 15 10.81 2.54 -2.69
CA ALA A 15 9.49 2.00 -2.39
C ALA A 15 9.27 1.86 -0.89
N TRP A 16 10.24 1.33 -0.14
CA TRP A 16 10.15 1.20 1.31
C TRP A 16 10.13 2.55 2.01
N ILE A 17 10.94 3.51 1.60
CA ILE A 17 10.94 4.86 2.17
C ILE A 17 9.54 5.49 2.01
N ILE A 18 8.97 5.42 0.82
CA ILE A 18 7.65 5.99 0.54
C ILE A 18 6.57 5.27 1.34
N LEU A 19 6.60 3.93 1.42
CA LEU A 19 5.63 3.16 2.21
C LEU A 19 5.68 3.53 3.70
N VAL A 20 6.87 3.67 4.27
CA VAL A 20 7.03 4.10 5.68
C VAL A 20 6.41 5.48 5.88
N LEU A 21 6.68 6.43 4.99
CA LEU A 21 6.12 7.77 5.07
C LEU A 21 4.60 7.76 4.94
N LEU A 22 4.04 6.96 4.04
CA LEU A 22 2.59 6.84 3.86
C LEU A 22 1.91 6.23 5.09
N VAL A 23 2.48 5.19 5.67
CA VAL A 23 1.93 4.54 6.88
C VAL A 23 1.99 5.49 8.09
N VAL A 24 3.09 6.22 8.26
CA VAL A 24 3.22 7.23 9.33
C VAL A 24 2.23 8.36 9.12
N LEU A 25 2.04 8.82 7.88
CA LEU A 25 1.06 9.85 7.56
C LEU A 25 -0.36 9.39 7.92
N ASP A 26 -0.74 8.19 7.55
CA ASP A 26 -2.03 7.58 7.86
C ASP A 26 -2.26 7.53 9.38
N ALA A 27 -1.32 6.98 10.12
CA ALA A 27 -1.40 6.91 11.57
C ALA A 27 -1.48 8.30 12.24
N SER A 28 -0.75 9.27 11.72
CA SER A 28 -0.75 10.65 12.22
C SER A 28 -2.09 11.34 11.97
N LEU A 29 -2.69 11.14 10.80
CA LEU A 29 -4.02 11.68 10.47
C LEU A 29 -5.08 11.10 11.41
N ASP A 30 -5.02 9.80 11.68
CA ASP A 30 -5.94 9.17 12.61
C ASP A 30 -5.83 9.76 14.03
N VAL A 31 -4.61 9.93 14.54
CA VAL A 31 -4.38 10.52 15.86
C VAL A 31 -4.89 11.97 15.92
N ILE A 32 -4.67 12.76 14.87
CA ILE A 32 -5.06 14.18 14.83
C ILE A 32 -6.58 14.34 14.71
N PHE A 33 -7.23 13.61 13.82
CA PHE A 33 -8.65 13.81 13.47
C PHE A 33 -9.60 12.87 14.19
N GLU A 34 -9.19 11.63 14.47
CA GLU A 34 -10.00 10.59 15.11
C GLU A 34 -9.61 10.34 16.57
N GLN A 35 -8.68 11.09 17.11
CA GLN A 35 -8.16 10.92 18.48
C GLN A 35 -7.67 9.49 18.79
N GLY A 36 -7.12 8.83 17.78
CA GLY A 36 -6.63 7.45 17.90
C GLY A 36 -7.72 6.38 17.84
N ARG A 37 -8.97 6.73 17.54
CA ARG A 37 -10.10 5.78 17.50
C ARG A 37 -10.30 5.08 16.15
N GLY A 38 -9.51 5.43 15.14
CA GLY A 38 -9.63 4.83 13.82
C GLY A 38 -9.42 3.32 13.79
N LEU A 39 -8.66 2.76 14.75
CA LEU A 39 -8.48 1.32 14.89
C LEU A 39 -9.78 0.59 15.25
N GLU A 40 -10.72 1.20 15.93
CA GLU A 40 -11.98 0.57 16.35
C GLU A 40 -12.84 0.12 15.16
N SER A 41 -12.75 0.84 14.03
CA SER A 41 -13.46 0.53 12.79
C SER A 41 -12.56 -0.05 11.70
N ASN A 42 -11.28 -0.27 12.00
CA ASN A 42 -10.29 -0.73 11.04
C ASN A 42 -10.33 -2.24 10.85
N ILE A 43 -10.09 -2.67 9.63
CA ILE A 43 -9.95 -4.10 9.27
C ILE A 43 -8.82 -4.79 10.06
N LEU A 44 -7.84 -4.05 10.55
CA LEU A 44 -6.72 -4.55 11.33
C LEU A 44 -7.03 -4.63 12.85
N LYS A 45 -8.22 -4.25 13.29
CA LYS A 45 -8.60 -4.32 14.70
C LYS A 45 -8.36 -5.69 15.35
N PRO A 46 -8.70 -6.84 14.74
CA PRO A 46 -8.40 -8.13 15.34
C PRO A 46 -6.93 -8.36 15.64
N ILE A 47 -6.04 -7.87 14.76
CA ILE A 47 -4.59 -7.96 14.94
C ILE A 47 -4.15 -7.03 16.06
N ALA A 48 -4.68 -5.82 16.08
CA ALA A 48 -4.38 -4.85 17.14
C ALA A 48 -4.80 -5.39 18.52
N ASP A 49 -5.97 -5.98 18.62
CA ASP A 49 -6.48 -6.58 19.86
C ASP A 49 -5.60 -7.74 20.33
N LEU A 50 -5.10 -8.56 19.42
CA LEU A 50 -4.21 -9.68 19.73
C LEU A 50 -2.91 -9.21 20.41
N PHE A 51 -2.38 -8.06 20.00
CA PHE A 51 -1.16 -7.46 20.56
C PHE A 51 -1.44 -6.43 21.65
N GLY A 52 -2.70 -6.18 22.00
CA GLY A 52 -3.07 -5.16 22.97
C GLY A 52 -2.76 -3.73 22.53
N ILE A 53 -2.75 -3.48 21.23
CA ILE A 53 -2.42 -2.17 20.65
C ILE A 53 -3.69 -1.34 20.48
N THR A 54 -3.70 -0.15 21.08
CA THR A 54 -4.80 0.82 20.97
C THR A 54 -4.41 2.06 20.18
N ASN A 55 -3.13 2.40 20.11
CA ASN A 55 -2.61 3.57 19.41
C ASN A 55 -2.23 3.21 17.97
N PRO A 56 -2.78 3.91 16.94
CA PRO A 56 -2.46 3.65 15.54
C PRO A 56 -0.97 3.77 15.20
N ILE A 57 -0.24 4.66 15.88
CA ILE A 57 1.22 4.81 15.65
C ILE A 57 1.96 3.53 16.03
N LEU A 58 1.54 2.84 17.10
CA LEU A 58 2.13 1.57 17.51
C LEU A 58 1.81 0.42 16.55
N MET A 59 0.77 0.56 15.73
CA MET A 59 0.45 -0.39 14.66
C MET A 59 1.38 -0.25 13.44
N THR A 60 2.07 0.86 13.29
CA THR A 60 2.95 1.11 12.14
C THR A 60 3.96 -0.02 11.91
N PRO A 61 4.72 -0.51 12.90
CA PRO A 61 5.62 -1.63 12.69
C PRO A 61 4.91 -2.91 12.24
N VAL A 62 3.72 -3.17 12.76
CA VAL A 62 2.91 -4.35 12.39
C VAL A 62 2.47 -4.25 10.94
N VAL A 63 1.99 -3.10 10.50
CA VAL A 63 1.58 -2.86 9.11
C VAL A 63 2.77 -3.02 8.16
N LEU A 64 3.92 -2.48 8.51
CA LEU A 64 5.15 -2.61 7.71
C LEU A 64 5.62 -4.06 7.63
N LEU A 65 5.50 -4.82 8.70
CA LEU A 65 5.79 -6.26 8.68
C LEU A 65 4.83 -7.01 7.75
N LEU A 66 3.53 -6.69 7.79
CA LEU A 66 2.55 -7.27 6.87
C LEU A 66 2.89 -6.94 5.42
N PHE A 67 3.28 -5.71 5.12
CA PHE A 67 3.73 -5.33 3.78
C PHE A 67 4.98 -6.10 3.34
N TYR A 68 5.92 -6.30 4.24
CA TYR A 68 7.10 -7.13 3.97
C TYR A 68 6.70 -8.56 3.58
N LEU A 69 5.80 -9.18 4.35
CA LEU A 69 5.32 -10.54 4.06
C LEU A 69 4.56 -10.60 2.74
N VAL A 70 3.71 -9.61 2.46
CA VAL A 70 2.97 -9.49 1.19
C VAL A 70 3.94 -9.32 0.02
N ALA A 71 4.96 -8.48 0.17
CA ALA A 71 5.98 -8.26 -0.87
C ALA A 71 6.75 -9.55 -1.18
N LYS A 72 7.16 -10.30 -0.17
CA LYS A 72 7.86 -11.58 -0.33
C LYS A 72 6.97 -12.64 -0.97
N ALA A 73 5.74 -12.80 -0.48
CA ALA A 73 4.78 -13.75 -1.02
C ALA A 73 4.38 -13.39 -2.46
N GLY A 74 4.10 -12.12 -2.73
CA GLY A 74 3.74 -11.63 -4.06
C GLY A 74 4.89 -11.79 -5.06
N ALA A 75 6.13 -11.52 -4.65
CA ALA A 75 7.30 -11.74 -5.48
C ALA A 75 7.50 -13.22 -5.81
N TRP A 76 7.30 -14.10 -4.83
CA TRP A 76 7.37 -15.54 -5.07
C TRP A 76 6.30 -16.00 -6.06
N MET A 77 5.06 -15.52 -5.92
CA MET A 77 3.96 -15.84 -6.84
C MET A 77 4.24 -15.31 -8.26
N ALA A 78 4.71 -14.07 -8.36
CA ALA A 78 5.04 -13.47 -9.66
C ALA A 78 6.14 -14.24 -10.39
N LYS A 79 7.16 -14.68 -9.69
CA LYS A 79 8.22 -15.51 -10.28
C LYS A 79 7.72 -16.87 -10.74
N LYS A 80 6.82 -17.48 -9.94
CA LYS A 80 6.34 -18.84 -10.22
C LYS A 80 5.26 -18.88 -11.30
N ILE A 81 4.31 -17.95 -11.25
CA ILE A 81 3.13 -17.94 -12.13
C ILE A 81 3.39 -17.13 -13.39
N ASP A 82 3.89 -15.91 -13.24
CA ASP A 82 4.05 -14.95 -14.34
C ASP A 82 5.44 -15.00 -14.96
N LYS A 83 6.34 -15.82 -14.43
CA LYS A 83 7.72 -16.00 -14.90
C LYS A 83 8.54 -14.70 -14.94
N ILE A 84 8.23 -13.75 -14.07
CA ILE A 84 9.01 -12.54 -13.88
C ILE A 84 10.22 -12.91 -13.02
N SER A 85 11.41 -12.94 -13.61
CA SER A 85 12.64 -13.34 -12.91
C SER A 85 13.28 -12.21 -12.13
N GLU A 86 13.14 -10.98 -12.62
CA GLU A 86 13.74 -9.78 -12.05
C GLU A 86 12.66 -8.77 -11.69
N GLN A 87 12.93 -7.94 -10.68
CA GLN A 87 12.05 -6.85 -10.26
C GLN A 87 10.64 -7.28 -9.78
N ALA A 88 10.44 -8.56 -9.45
CA ALA A 88 9.15 -9.03 -8.94
C ALA A 88 8.79 -8.38 -7.59
N GLU A 89 9.77 -8.27 -6.68
CA GLU A 89 9.56 -7.63 -5.39
C GLU A 89 9.32 -6.12 -5.55
N GLU A 90 10.08 -5.47 -6.41
CA GLU A 90 9.90 -4.05 -6.74
C GLU A 90 8.53 -3.79 -7.37
N LEU A 91 8.02 -4.71 -8.19
CA LEU A 91 6.68 -4.62 -8.74
C LEU A 91 5.60 -4.64 -7.64
N VAL A 92 5.69 -5.58 -6.72
CA VAL A 92 4.74 -5.69 -5.61
C VAL A 92 4.82 -4.46 -4.70
N LEU A 93 6.02 -4.04 -4.33
CA LEU A 93 6.23 -2.85 -3.50
C LEU A 93 5.69 -1.58 -4.16
N THR A 94 5.93 -1.39 -5.46
CA THR A 94 5.42 -0.23 -6.19
C THR A 94 3.89 -0.26 -6.27
N THR A 95 3.29 -1.43 -6.45
CA THR A 95 1.84 -1.61 -6.41
C THR A 95 1.29 -1.18 -5.04
N LEU A 96 1.92 -1.61 -3.95
CA LEU A 96 1.53 -1.18 -2.59
C LEU A 96 1.66 0.33 -2.41
N VAL A 97 2.72 0.95 -2.92
CA VAL A 97 2.91 2.41 -2.88
C VAL A 97 1.76 3.12 -3.58
N ILE A 98 1.39 2.68 -4.78
CA ILE A 98 0.30 3.30 -5.56
C ILE A 98 -1.03 3.15 -4.81
N VAL A 99 -1.36 1.95 -4.40
CA VAL A 99 -2.62 1.65 -3.69
C VAL A 99 -2.71 2.44 -2.39
N TYR A 100 -1.64 2.44 -1.61
CA TYR A 100 -1.62 3.15 -0.32
C TYR A 100 -1.63 4.67 -0.49
N SER A 101 -1.01 5.19 -1.55
CA SER A 101 -1.08 6.61 -1.90
C SER A 101 -2.51 7.06 -2.21
N VAL A 102 -3.27 6.26 -2.94
CA VAL A 102 -4.70 6.53 -3.21
C VAL A 102 -5.50 6.49 -1.91
N PHE A 103 -5.22 5.54 -1.04
CA PHE A 103 -5.86 5.44 0.27
C PHE A 103 -5.60 6.69 1.13
N ASP A 104 -4.35 7.15 1.21
CA ASP A 104 -4.00 8.35 1.97
C ASP A 104 -4.59 9.61 1.35
N LEU A 105 -4.66 9.72 0.03
CA LEU A 105 -5.35 10.83 -0.63
C LEU A 105 -6.84 10.85 -0.29
N TRP A 106 -7.48 9.71 -0.23
CA TRP A 106 -8.86 9.61 0.23
C TRP A 106 -9.02 10.07 1.69
N LEU A 107 -8.12 9.63 2.58
CA LEU A 107 -8.13 10.07 3.99
C LEU A 107 -7.98 11.58 4.12
N ILE A 108 -7.04 12.18 3.41
CA ILE A 108 -6.84 13.63 3.39
C ILE A 108 -8.11 14.34 2.89
N SER A 109 -8.72 13.81 1.84
CA SER A 109 -9.96 14.37 1.30
C SER A 109 -11.11 14.30 2.31
N VAL A 110 -11.24 13.20 3.02
CA VAL A 110 -12.28 13.02 4.05
C VAL A 110 -12.05 13.98 5.22
N TYR A 111 -10.83 14.07 5.74
CA TYR A 111 -10.55 14.85 6.95
C TYR A 111 -10.43 16.35 6.69
N LEU A 112 -9.86 16.77 5.57
CA LEU A 112 -9.58 18.18 5.30
C LEU A 112 -10.59 18.84 4.34
N LEU A 113 -11.22 18.06 3.45
CA LEU A 113 -12.10 18.58 2.40
C LEU A 113 -13.56 18.14 2.57
N ASP A 114 -13.90 17.47 3.66
CA ASP A 114 -15.25 16.94 3.94
C ASP A 114 -15.83 16.10 2.80
N PHE A 115 -15.00 15.29 2.18
CA PHE A 115 -15.37 14.42 1.08
C PHE A 115 -16.33 13.32 1.55
N THR A 116 -17.52 13.24 0.96
CA THR A 116 -18.60 12.34 1.44
C THR A 116 -19.04 11.28 0.42
N LEU A 117 -18.51 11.29 -0.80
CA LEU A 117 -18.90 10.32 -1.84
C LEU A 117 -18.51 8.90 -1.49
N ILE A 118 -17.39 8.74 -0.79
CA ILE A 118 -16.94 7.45 -0.26
C ILE A 118 -16.85 7.61 1.26
N PRO A 119 -17.91 7.27 2.01
CA PRO A 119 -17.99 7.58 3.44
C PRO A 119 -17.18 6.63 4.32
N ASN A 120 -16.77 5.48 3.80
CA ASN A 120 -16.08 4.44 4.58
C ASN A 120 -14.97 3.80 3.75
N HIS A 121 -13.85 3.47 4.38
CA HIS A 121 -12.74 2.77 3.75
C HIS A 121 -13.13 1.42 3.12
N LEU A 122 -14.16 0.74 3.64
CA LEU A 122 -14.66 -0.52 3.06
C LEU A 122 -15.20 -0.33 1.64
N TYR A 123 -15.80 0.81 1.32
CA TYR A 123 -16.23 1.12 -0.05
C TYR A 123 -15.05 1.46 -0.97
N LEU A 124 -13.93 1.89 -0.39
CA LEU A 124 -12.71 2.20 -1.13
C LEU A 124 -11.94 0.94 -1.53
N ILE A 125 -12.02 -0.14 -0.75
CA ILE A 125 -11.26 -1.37 -0.98
C ILE A 125 -11.42 -1.92 -2.39
N PRO A 126 -12.65 -2.07 -2.98
CA PRO A 126 -12.80 -2.53 -4.35
C PRO A 126 -12.10 -1.63 -5.37
N ILE A 127 -12.10 -0.32 -5.16
CA ILE A 127 -11.42 0.65 -6.02
C ILE A 127 -9.91 0.46 -5.95
N LEU A 128 -9.37 0.27 -4.75
CA LEU A 128 -7.94 0.01 -4.54
C LEU A 128 -7.50 -1.30 -5.19
N ILE A 129 -8.32 -2.33 -5.12
CA ILE A 129 -8.05 -3.63 -5.76
C ILE A 129 -7.99 -3.46 -7.27
N VAL A 130 -8.95 -2.74 -7.87
CA VAL A 130 -8.95 -2.48 -9.32
C VAL A 130 -7.73 -1.70 -9.75
N ILE A 131 -7.35 -0.66 -9.02
CA ILE A 131 -6.14 0.14 -9.30
C ILE A 131 -4.89 -0.72 -9.22
N GLY A 132 -4.76 -1.54 -8.17
CA GLY A 132 -3.62 -2.44 -7.98
C GLY A 132 -3.49 -3.47 -9.11
N ILE A 133 -4.60 -4.08 -9.51
CA ILE A 133 -4.64 -5.05 -10.61
C ILE A 133 -4.29 -4.36 -11.93
N ALA A 134 -4.87 -3.21 -12.21
CA ALA A 134 -4.63 -2.48 -13.46
C ALA A 134 -3.17 -2.06 -13.60
N TYR A 135 -2.58 -1.50 -12.55
CA TYR A 135 -1.16 -1.15 -12.54
C TYR A 135 -0.27 -2.39 -12.65
N GLY A 136 -0.53 -3.42 -11.86
CA GLY A 136 0.24 -4.65 -11.86
C GLY A 136 0.26 -5.31 -13.23
N TRP A 137 -0.88 -5.41 -13.88
CA TRP A 137 -1.01 -5.97 -15.22
C TRP A 137 -0.26 -5.14 -16.28
N TRP A 138 -0.39 -3.82 -16.22
CA TRP A 138 0.33 -2.92 -17.13
C TRP A 138 1.86 -3.02 -16.94
N ALA A 139 2.32 -2.95 -15.70
CA ALA A 139 3.75 -3.03 -15.37
C ALA A 139 4.34 -4.39 -15.71
N GLU A 140 3.61 -5.46 -15.44
CA GLU A 140 4.02 -6.83 -15.77
C GLU A 140 4.26 -7.00 -17.27
N LYS A 141 3.38 -6.50 -18.11
CA LYS A 141 3.58 -6.51 -19.57
C LYS A 141 4.85 -5.78 -20.00
N LYS A 142 5.18 -4.68 -19.32
CA LYS A 142 6.40 -3.92 -19.60
C LYS A 142 7.65 -4.68 -19.15
N LEU A 143 7.59 -5.38 -18.01
CA LEU A 143 8.71 -6.16 -17.49
C LEU A 143 8.99 -7.42 -18.32
N ILE A 144 7.96 -8.10 -18.81
CA ILE A 144 8.13 -9.31 -19.64
C ILE A 144 8.73 -8.98 -21.01
N LYS A 145 8.45 -7.80 -21.56
CA LYS A 145 8.98 -7.37 -22.86
C LYS A 145 10.44 -6.92 -22.84
N ILE A 146 11.01 -6.79 -21.68
CA ILE A 146 12.40 -6.39 -21.47
C ILE A 146 13.28 -7.62 -21.31
#